data_ef00327127becab557d8eabe81b52d0f
#
_entry.id   ef00327127becab557d8eabe81b52d0f
#
_cell.length_a   1.000
_cell.length_b   1.000
_cell.length_c   1.000
_cell.angle_alpha   90.00
_cell.angle_beta   90.00
_cell.angle_gamma   90.00
#
_symmetry.space_group_name_H-M   'P 1'
#
loop_
_entity.id
_entity.type
_entity.pdbx_description
1 polymer ?
#
loop_
_entity_poly.entity_id
_entity_poly.type
_entity_poly.pdbx_seq_one_letter_code
_entity_poly.pdbx_strand_id
1 'polypeptide(L)'
;MTETAQKFLLSRDGLQAQQASSRLGRFRRRGYQHFVLFRNFVDFSLLWKRRWFIIAMLLGFTLMAAPTPAGLTHDGQIVLSMSLIATILFMSEAVPLPTVPLLIYVGEVILLRQDPSKAAQSMFSDSVFFIMGSLMLAVAVVKQRLDRRIAWWIVRITGTNVFAISFGVTTVCGLMAAFIGEHTVAAMMLPVGVTLITLTSDDPKKIRNLAAVLLFSIAYGSSIAGVATPSGGARNAIMISYWKDFFYSASDPTTKRYLMDYFHWALYAFPMFLLRLPLVPLMLMITFKPEMKDISRAIARLRTQVSLQGPMRGGEWLTILIFGITIVMWVGFSSKFGMGTIAIMGTVAFLVFGLVRWEDINGGVNWGVVLLYAAAISLGIDMKNTGAAEWVAGAAIHSFTAIGATGPMGFNAAISILTIFVSNTMTAGAAVAVLAPIVLKTSVAAGHDPLQVGFVAAISSAFGDMTAAAQPAFTIIYASGFLKSADFFKIGWRMMILSFVILMLLTKFYWPLLQ
;
A
#
# COMPACT_ATOMS: atom_id res chain seq x y z
N MET A 1 -70.29 -6.03 -29.81
CA MET A 1 -70.78 -5.46 -28.53
C MET A 1 -72.29 -5.37 -28.65
N THR A 2 -73.02 -6.05 -27.79
CA THR A 2 -74.47 -6.09 -27.85
C THR A 2 -75.07 -4.75 -27.38
N GLU A 3 -76.19 -4.35 -28.00
CA GLU A 3 -76.91 -3.12 -27.71
C GLU A 3 -77.20 -2.87 -26.21
N THR A 4 -77.25 -3.94 -25.44
CA THR A 4 -77.41 -3.92 -23.95
C THR A 4 -76.16 -3.39 -23.23
N ALA A 5 -74.95 -3.69 -23.73
CA ALA A 5 -73.70 -3.19 -23.13
C ALA A 5 -73.51 -1.67 -23.41
N GLN A 6 -74.00 -1.20 -24.54
CA GLN A 6 -73.93 0.20 -24.88
C GLN A 6 -74.93 1.06 -24.07
N LYS A 7 -76.15 0.52 -23.77
CA LYS A 7 -77.13 1.15 -22.90
C LYS A 7 -76.68 1.21 -21.44
N PHE A 8 -75.95 0.19 -20.93
CA PHE A 8 -75.39 0.20 -19.59
C PHE A 8 -74.30 1.25 -19.41
N LEU A 9 -73.44 1.43 -20.44
CA LEU A 9 -72.36 2.44 -20.40
C LEU A 9 -72.90 3.88 -20.40
N LEU A 10 -74.10 4.10 -20.89
CA LEU A 10 -74.77 5.40 -20.92
C LEU A 10 -75.74 5.63 -19.76
N SER A 11 -75.90 4.65 -18.85
CA SER A 11 -76.68 4.81 -17.64
C SER A 11 -75.93 5.60 -16.55
N ARG A 12 -76.66 6.27 -15.65
CA ARG A 12 -76.06 7.00 -14.50
C ARG A 12 -75.13 6.08 -13.69
N ASP A 13 -75.50 4.80 -13.55
CA ASP A 13 -74.70 3.82 -12.79
C ASP A 13 -73.44 3.40 -13.53
N GLY A 14 -73.51 3.26 -14.87
CA GLY A 14 -72.32 3.01 -15.72
C GLY A 14 -71.34 4.16 -15.66
N LEU A 15 -71.80 5.40 -15.68
CA LEU A 15 -70.93 6.59 -15.56
C LEU A 15 -70.32 6.74 -14.15
N GLN A 16 -71.05 6.36 -13.10
CA GLN A 16 -70.49 6.33 -11.74
C GLN A 16 -69.46 5.23 -11.54
N ALA A 17 -69.71 4.03 -12.10
CA ALA A 17 -68.77 2.93 -12.08
C ALA A 17 -67.49 3.26 -12.87
N GLN A 18 -67.63 3.91 -14.02
CA GLN A 18 -66.49 4.38 -14.82
C GLN A 18 -65.69 5.49 -14.14
N GLN A 19 -66.35 6.39 -13.41
CA GLN A 19 -65.68 7.43 -12.61
C GLN A 19 -65.00 6.82 -11.36
N ALA A 20 -65.61 5.83 -10.69
CA ALA A 20 -65.00 5.12 -9.58
C ALA A 20 -63.75 4.32 -10.02
N SER A 21 -63.82 3.60 -11.15
CA SER A 21 -62.70 2.88 -11.72
C SER A 21 -61.58 3.80 -12.17
N SER A 22 -61.89 4.97 -12.71
CA SER A 22 -60.92 5.96 -13.09
C SER A 22 -60.25 6.65 -11.87
N ARG A 23 -60.98 6.78 -10.74
CA ARG A 23 -60.43 7.29 -9.47
C ARG A 23 -59.47 6.25 -8.83
N LEU A 24 -59.89 5.00 -8.76
CA LEU A 24 -59.04 3.89 -8.29
C LEU A 24 -57.82 3.68 -9.17
N GLY A 25 -57.96 3.77 -10.49
CA GLY A 25 -56.86 3.72 -11.44
C GLY A 25 -55.88 4.90 -11.28
N ARG A 26 -56.37 6.10 -10.95
CA ARG A 26 -55.51 7.25 -10.65
C ARG A 26 -54.80 7.14 -9.31
N PHE A 27 -55.44 6.60 -8.27
CA PHE A 27 -54.81 6.32 -6.98
C PHE A 27 -53.74 5.24 -7.10
N ARG A 28 -53.99 4.16 -7.84
CA ARG A 28 -53.06 3.09 -8.11
C ARG A 28 -51.86 3.54 -8.98
N ARG A 29 -52.12 4.41 -9.98
CA ARG A 29 -51.06 5.02 -10.79
C ARG A 29 -50.22 6.02 -9.99
N ARG A 30 -50.79 6.84 -9.09
CA ARG A 30 -50.04 7.73 -8.21
C ARG A 30 -49.17 6.93 -7.22
N GLY A 31 -49.70 5.92 -6.57
CA GLY A 31 -48.94 5.04 -5.69
C GLY A 31 -47.79 4.32 -6.42
N TYR A 32 -48.05 3.82 -7.64
CA TYR A 32 -47.05 3.21 -8.47
C TYR A 32 -45.98 4.17 -8.96
N GLN A 33 -46.39 5.40 -9.34
CA GLN A 33 -45.44 6.45 -9.73
C GLN A 33 -44.57 6.91 -8.54
N HIS A 34 -45.13 7.05 -7.34
CA HIS A 34 -44.33 7.34 -6.15
C HIS A 34 -43.41 6.19 -5.77
N PHE A 35 -43.84 4.95 -5.93
CA PHE A 35 -43.00 3.79 -5.70
C PHE A 35 -41.87 3.65 -6.74
N VAL A 36 -42.16 3.92 -8.02
CA VAL A 36 -41.16 3.92 -9.11
C VAL A 36 -40.20 5.11 -8.94
N LEU A 37 -40.70 6.30 -8.56
CA LEU A 37 -39.86 7.46 -8.25
C LEU A 37 -38.97 7.16 -7.04
N PHE A 38 -39.52 6.58 -5.97
CA PHE A 38 -38.72 6.18 -4.79
C PHE A 38 -37.69 5.10 -5.12
N ARG A 39 -38.07 4.10 -5.94
CA ARG A 39 -37.15 3.05 -6.43
C ARG A 39 -36.04 3.60 -7.34
N ASN A 40 -36.34 4.63 -8.15
CA ASN A 40 -35.34 5.30 -8.98
C ASN A 40 -34.50 6.31 -8.18
N PHE A 41 -35.02 6.81 -7.04
CA PHE A 41 -34.28 7.72 -6.16
C PHE A 41 -33.32 6.95 -5.24
N VAL A 42 -33.66 5.73 -4.84
CA VAL A 42 -32.79 4.83 -4.06
C VAL A 42 -32.45 3.62 -4.93
N ASP A 43 -31.36 3.73 -5.66
CA ASP A 43 -30.82 2.56 -6.38
C ASP A 43 -30.27 1.56 -5.34
N PHE A 44 -31.07 0.57 -4.97
CA PHE A 44 -30.68 -0.51 -4.04
C PHE A 44 -29.40 -1.24 -4.49
N SER A 45 -29.09 -1.24 -5.78
CA SER A 45 -27.84 -1.78 -6.30
C SER A 45 -26.65 -0.92 -5.86
N LEU A 46 -26.85 0.38 -5.74
CA LEU A 46 -25.85 1.33 -5.28
C LEU A 46 -25.59 1.19 -3.77
N LEU A 47 -26.63 1.01 -2.98
CA LEU A 47 -26.50 0.69 -1.54
C LEU A 47 -25.77 -0.65 -1.32
N TRP A 48 -26.10 -1.66 -2.12
CA TRP A 48 -25.42 -2.95 -2.02
C TRP A 48 -23.94 -2.88 -2.43
N LYS A 49 -23.61 -2.10 -3.48
CA LYS A 49 -22.23 -1.82 -3.87
C LYS A 49 -21.46 -1.03 -2.79
N ARG A 50 -22.14 -0.19 -2.03
CA ARG A 50 -21.59 0.65 -0.96
C ARG A 50 -21.79 0.09 0.46
N ARG A 51 -22.17 -1.20 0.59
CA ARG A 51 -22.49 -1.81 1.89
C ARG A 51 -21.37 -1.65 2.93
N TRP A 52 -20.11 -1.83 2.54
CA TRP A 52 -18.98 -1.67 3.45
C TRP A 52 -18.77 -0.23 3.91
N PHE A 53 -19.03 0.75 3.04
CA PHE A 53 -19.04 2.16 3.44
C PHE A 53 -20.12 2.41 4.49
N ILE A 54 -21.33 1.93 4.27
CA ILE A 54 -22.45 2.08 5.21
C ILE A 54 -22.11 1.40 6.54
N ILE A 55 -21.57 0.17 6.50
CA ILE A 55 -21.15 -0.56 7.70
C ILE A 55 -20.07 0.21 8.45
N ALA A 56 -19.05 0.73 7.77
CA ALA A 56 -18.00 1.53 8.38
C ALA A 56 -18.54 2.76 9.10
N MET A 57 -19.41 3.52 8.43
CA MET A 57 -20.03 4.71 9.02
C MET A 57 -20.94 4.36 10.20
N LEU A 58 -21.76 3.32 10.09
CA LEU A 58 -22.63 2.88 11.19
C LEU A 58 -21.81 2.44 12.41
N LEU A 59 -20.79 1.60 12.22
CA LEU A 59 -19.94 1.14 13.32
C LEU A 59 -19.16 2.30 13.96
N GLY A 60 -18.59 3.20 13.15
CA GLY A 60 -17.86 4.36 13.65
C GLY A 60 -18.79 5.31 14.42
N PHE A 61 -19.97 5.66 13.90
CA PHE A 61 -20.93 6.51 14.61
C PHE A 61 -21.52 5.82 15.86
N THR A 62 -21.73 4.51 15.82
CA THR A 62 -22.16 3.76 17.00
C THR A 62 -21.10 3.81 18.10
N LEU A 63 -19.80 3.61 17.74
CA LEU A 63 -18.70 3.75 18.68
C LEU A 63 -18.60 5.17 19.24
N MET A 64 -18.81 6.19 18.40
CA MET A 64 -18.78 7.61 18.80
C MET A 64 -19.94 7.97 19.74
N ALA A 65 -21.12 7.38 19.54
CA ALA A 65 -22.32 7.60 20.36
C ALA A 65 -22.35 6.77 21.65
N ALA A 66 -21.49 5.75 21.78
CA ALA A 66 -21.41 4.91 22.96
C ALA A 66 -20.87 5.72 24.16
N PRO A 67 -21.17 5.31 25.43
CA PRO A 67 -20.53 5.91 26.59
C PRO A 67 -19.01 5.82 26.51
N THR A 68 -18.31 6.91 26.79
CA THR A 68 -16.85 6.96 26.73
C THR A 68 -16.26 6.00 27.76
N PRO A 69 -15.41 5.03 27.34
CA PRO A 69 -14.78 4.09 28.25
C PRO A 69 -13.90 4.77 29.29
N ALA A 70 -13.78 4.16 30.47
CA ALA A 70 -12.93 4.68 31.53
C ALA A 70 -11.47 4.83 31.05
N GLY A 71 -10.87 5.99 31.34
CA GLY A 71 -9.49 6.30 30.95
C GLY A 71 -9.30 6.78 29.50
N LEU A 72 -10.36 6.85 28.69
CA LEU A 72 -10.34 7.43 27.36
C LEU A 72 -10.97 8.82 27.37
N THR A 73 -10.40 9.77 26.62
CA THR A 73 -11.03 11.08 26.41
C THR A 73 -12.13 10.99 25.36
N HIS A 74 -13.09 11.92 25.37
CA HIS A 74 -14.13 11.95 24.32
C HIS A 74 -13.53 12.17 22.93
N ASP A 75 -12.55 13.05 22.79
CA ASP A 75 -11.83 13.26 21.54
C ASP A 75 -11.05 12.00 21.13
N GLY A 76 -10.47 11.27 22.10
CA GLY A 76 -9.85 9.97 21.86
C GLY A 76 -10.83 8.94 21.31
N GLN A 77 -12.07 8.90 21.80
CA GLN A 77 -13.14 8.04 21.28
C GLN A 77 -13.51 8.41 19.85
N ILE A 78 -13.59 9.70 19.53
CA ILE A 78 -13.82 10.19 18.15
C ILE A 78 -12.69 9.72 17.22
N VAL A 79 -11.43 9.91 17.63
CA VAL A 79 -10.26 9.50 16.83
C VAL A 79 -10.23 7.97 16.61
N LEU A 80 -10.54 7.17 17.63
CA LEU A 80 -10.66 5.71 17.46
C LEU A 80 -11.79 5.33 16.52
N SER A 81 -12.91 6.04 16.57
CA SER A 81 -14.04 5.84 15.65
C SER A 81 -13.65 6.18 14.21
N MET A 82 -12.93 7.29 13.99
CA MET A 82 -12.37 7.66 12.68
C MET A 82 -11.36 6.63 12.19
N SER A 83 -10.48 6.14 13.08
CA SER A 83 -9.49 5.10 12.76
C SER A 83 -10.17 3.78 12.37
N LEU A 84 -11.26 3.40 13.04
CA LEU A 84 -12.05 2.23 12.69
C LEU A 84 -12.71 2.37 11.31
N ILE A 85 -13.34 3.53 11.04
CA ILE A 85 -13.91 3.84 9.72
C ILE A 85 -12.83 3.74 8.63
N ALA A 86 -11.69 4.40 8.83
CA ALA A 86 -10.58 4.39 7.88
C ALA A 86 -10.07 2.97 7.63
N THR A 87 -9.90 2.17 8.69
CA THR A 87 -9.45 0.77 8.60
C THR A 87 -10.40 -0.08 7.76
N ILE A 88 -11.72 -0.01 8.04
CA ILE A 88 -12.72 -0.78 7.28
C ILE A 88 -12.74 -0.34 5.81
N LEU A 89 -12.62 0.96 5.53
CA LEU A 89 -12.63 1.47 4.16
C LEU A 89 -11.35 1.12 3.40
N PHE A 90 -10.19 1.09 4.06
CA PHE A 90 -8.94 0.63 3.44
C PHE A 90 -8.94 -0.87 3.14
N MET A 91 -9.55 -1.68 4.02
CA MET A 91 -9.67 -3.13 3.82
C MET A 91 -10.69 -3.50 2.73
N SER A 92 -11.81 -2.79 2.69
CA SER A 92 -12.94 -3.15 1.81
C SER A 92 -12.86 -2.53 0.41
N GLU A 93 -12.01 -1.49 0.23
CA GLU A 93 -11.94 -0.69 -0.99
C GLU A 93 -13.33 -0.22 -1.50
N ALA A 94 -14.27 -0.02 -0.57
CA ALA A 94 -15.67 0.33 -0.87
C ALA A 94 -15.83 1.70 -1.52
N VAL A 95 -14.83 2.57 -1.36
CA VAL A 95 -14.75 3.91 -1.96
C VAL A 95 -13.40 4.07 -2.65
N PRO A 96 -13.26 4.99 -3.63
CA PRO A 96 -11.98 5.31 -4.23
C PRO A 96 -10.96 5.70 -3.15
N LEU A 97 -9.72 5.25 -3.30
CA LEU A 97 -8.65 5.45 -2.30
C LEU A 97 -8.53 6.91 -1.78
N PRO A 98 -8.61 7.95 -2.63
CA PRO A 98 -8.53 9.35 -2.16
C PRO A 98 -9.71 9.80 -1.28
N THR A 99 -10.82 9.08 -1.27
CA THR A 99 -12.02 9.47 -0.49
C THR A 99 -11.76 9.34 1.01
N VAL A 100 -11.04 8.31 1.45
CA VAL A 100 -10.78 8.06 2.88
C VAL A 100 -9.95 9.19 3.51
N PRO A 101 -8.83 9.62 2.92
CA PRO A 101 -8.08 10.80 3.36
C PRO A 101 -8.93 12.07 3.50
N LEU A 102 -9.78 12.32 2.52
CA LEU A 102 -10.66 13.50 2.57
C LEU A 102 -11.71 13.40 3.68
N LEU A 103 -12.22 12.19 3.96
CA LEU A 103 -13.11 11.94 5.11
C LEU A 103 -12.38 12.15 6.44
N ILE A 104 -11.11 11.73 6.55
CA ILE A 104 -10.30 11.97 7.75
C ILE A 104 -10.16 13.48 7.98
N TYR A 105 -9.72 14.24 6.98
CA TYR A 105 -9.59 15.69 7.08
C TYR A 105 -10.90 16.37 7.52
N VAL A 106 -12.01 16.00 6.89
CA VAL A 106 -13.34 16.53 7.25
C VAL A 106 -13.71 16.16 8.69
N GLY A 107 -13.39 14.93 9.12
CA GLY A 107 -13.61 14.48 10.49
C GLY A 107 -12.77 15.24 11.52
N GLU A 108 -11.49 15.50 11.25
CA GLU A 108 -10.62 16.31 12.10
C GLU A 108 -11.18 17.73 12.32
N VAL A 109 -11.66 18.37 11.25
CA VAL A 109 -12.21 19.72 11.34
C VAL A 109 -13.59 19.73 12.00
N ILE A 110 -14.51 18.83 11.62
CA ILE A 110 -15.91 18.89 12.08
C ILE A 110 -16.10 18.19 13.43
N LEU A 111 -15.53 16.98 13.61
CA LEU A 111 -15.78 16.16 14.80
C LEU A 111 -14.82 16.50 15.93
N LEU A 112 -13.52 16.67 15.65
CA LEU A 112 -12.52 17.08 16.63
C LEU A 112 -12.42 18.60 16.79
N ARG A 113 -13.15 19.38 15.97
CA ARG A 113 -13.17 20.85 16.01
C ARG A 113 -11.79 21.48 15.90
N GLN A 114 -10.91 20.84 15.15
CA GLN A 114 -9.57 21.37 14.89
C GLN A 114 -9.64 22.60 13.98
N ASP A 115 -8.69 23.51 14.16
CA ASP A 115 -8.49 24.61 13.21
C ASP A 115 -8.16 24.06 11.83
N PRO A 116 -8.89 24.47 10.75
CA PRO A 116 -8.67 23.94 9.40
C PRO A 116 -7.24 24.09 8.89
N SER A 117 -6.55 25.17 9.28
CA SER A 117 -5.16 25.40 8.89
C SER A 117 -4.21 24.41 9.58
N LYS A 118 -4.44 24.09 10.84
CA LYS A 118 -3.67 23.09 11.58
C LYS A 118 -3.88 21.69 11.03
N ALA A 119 -5.14 21.30 10.77
CA ALA A 119 -5.49 20.04 10.14
C ALA A 119 -4.85 19.90 8.74
N ALA A 120 -4.84 20.97 7.94
CA ALA A 120 -4.13 20.96 6.66
C ALA A 120 -2.61 20.85 6.82
N GLN A 121 -2.00 21.54 7.78
CA GLN A 121 -0.56 21.49 8.04
C GLN A 121 -0.10 20.11 8.51
N SER A 122 -0.88 19.39 9.33
CA SER A 122 -0.54 18.03 9.79
C SER A 122 -0.43 17.04 8.62
N MET A 123 -1.19 17.29 7.53
CA MET A 123 -1.16 16.47 6.32
C MET A 123 0.03 16.74 5.39
N PHE A 124 0.80 17.82 5.58
CA PHE A 124 1.91 18.20 4.70
C PHE A 124 3.25 18.25 5.46
N SER A 125 3.67 17.09 5.98
CA SER A 125 4.97 16.91 6.61
C SER A 125 6.09 16.63 5.60
N ASP A 126 7.38 16.73 6.04
CA ASP A 126 8.54 16.33 5.22
C ASP A 126 8.43 14.88 4.71
N SER A 127 7.85 13.98 5.51
CA SER A 127 7.62 12.58 5.11
C SER A 127 6.62 12.46 3.96
N VAL A 128 5.57 13.30 3.94
CA VAL A 128 4.60 13.33 2.83
C VAL A 128 5.23 13.90 1.56
N PHE A 129 6.02 14.99 1.68
CA PHE A 129 6.81 15.52 0.56
C PHE A 129 7.83 14.51 0.04
N PHE A 130 8.43 13.71 0.92
CA PHE A 130 9.33 12.64 0.54
C PHE A 130 8.62 11.55 -0.27
N ILE A 131 7.46 11.08 0.17
CA ILE A 131 6.66 10.08 -0.56
C ILE A 131 6.24 10.64 -1.91
N MET A 132 5.70 11.86 -1.94
CA MET A 132 5.28 12.55 -3.15
C MET A 132 6.44 12.70 -4.15
N GLY A 133 7.57 13.26 -3.70
CA GLY A 133 8.75 13.46 -4.54
C GLY A 133 9.36 12.14 -5.04
N SER A 134 9.39 11.09 -4.21
CA SER A 134 9.86 9.77 -4.62
C SER A 134 9.00 9.17 -5.74
N LEU A 135 7.66 9.33 -5.67
CA LEU A 135 6.75 8.91 -6.74
C LEU A 135 6.96 9.73 -8.02
N MET A 136 7.20 11.04 -7.90
CA MET A 136 7.50 11.90 -9.05
C MET A 136 8.83 11.50 -9.72
N LEU A 137 9.89 11.24 -8.93
CA LEU A 137 11.17 10.74 -9.43
C LEU A 137 11.01 9.41 -10.17
N ALA A 138 10.18 8.50 -9.64
CA ALA A 138 9.90 7.22 -10.27
C ALA A 138 9.27 7.40 -11.67
N VAL A 139 8.32 8.32 -11.83
CA VAL A 139 7.72 8.65 -13.13
C VAL A 139 8.77 9.14 -14.12
N ALA A 140 9.71 9.98 -13.68
CA ALA A 140 10.77 10.50 -14.54
C ALA A 140 11.70 9.38 -15.06
N VAL A 141 12.07 8.44 -14.18
CA VAL A 141 12.89 7.27 -14.54
C VAL A 141 12.19 6.39 -15.58
N VAL A 142 10.89 6.14 -15.38
CA VAL A 142 10.07 5.35 -16.33
C VAL A 142 9.94 6.07 -17.68
N LYS A 143 9.71 7.38 -17.68
CA LYS A 143 9.57 8.19 -18.92
C LYS A 143 10.78 8.10 -19.82
N GLN A 144 11.99 8.04 -19.25
CA GLN A 144 13.25 7.93 -19.98
C GLN A 144 13.59 6.49 -20.41
N ARG A 145 12.65 5.53 -20.24
CA ARG A 145 12.76 4.14 -20.69
C ARG A 145 14.01 3.41 -20.17
N LEU A 146 14.49 3.75 -18.99
CA LEU A 146 15.61 3.06 -18.35
C LEU A 146 15.29 1.60 -18.04
N ASP A 147 13.99 1.26 -17.87
CA ASP A 147 13.47 -0.10 -17.75
C ASP A 147 13.99 -1.06 -18.84
N ARG A 148 14.00 -0.62 -20.08
CA ARG A 148 14.47 -1.43 -21.22
C ARG A 148 15.96 -1.69 -21.16
N ARG A 149 16.76 -0.71 -20.71
CA ARG A 149 18.20 -0.86 -20.51
C ARG A 149 18.51 -1.86 -19.41
N ILE A 150 17.75 -1.79 -18.35
CA ILE A 150 17.86 -2.68 -17.21
C ILE A 150 17.50 -4.12 -17.58
N ALA A 151 16.39 -4.31 -18.34
CA ALA A 151 16.03 -5.61 -18.88
C ALA A 151 17.17 -6.24 -19.72
N TRP A 152 17.83 -5.44 -20.55
CA TRP A 152 18.98 -5.88 -21.32
C TRP A 152 20.15 -6.30 -20.42
N TRP A 153 20.43 -5.56 -19.37
CA TRP A 153 21.48 -5.87 -18.39
C TRP A 153 21.24 -7.21 -17.70
N ILE A 154 20.00 -7.47 -17.26
CA ILE A 154 19.59 -8.74 -16.65
C ILE A 154 19.92 -9.90 -17.61
N VAL A 155 19.40 -9.83 -18.81
CA VAL A 155 19.55 -10.89 -19.81
C VAL A 155 21.02 -11.15 -20.19
N ARG A 156 21.87 -10.12 -20.14
CA ARG A 156 23.30 -10.24 -20.43
C ARG A 156 24.06 -10.97 -19.32
N ILE A 157 23.68 -10.77 -18.06
CA ILE A 157 24.43 -11.26 -16.89
C ILE A 157 23.95 -12.65 -16.46
N THR A 158 22.64 -12.93 -16.53
CA THR A 158 22.05 -14.12 -15.90
C THR A 158 22.13 -15.40 -16.72
N GLY A 159 22.48 -15.32 -18.03
CA GLY A 159 22.51 -16.51 -18.89
C GLY A 159 21.12 -17.03 -19.23
N THR A 160 20.94 -18.37 -19.38
CA THR A 160 19.70 -18.99 -19.88
C THR A 160 19.00 -19.90 -18.88
N ASN A 161 19.63 -20.20 -17.76
CA ASN A 161 19.08 -21.04 -16.70
C ASN A 161 17.99 -20.29 -15.93
N VAL A 162 16.82 -20.92 -15.72
CA VAL A 162 15.66 -20.30 -15.07
C VAL A 162 15.96 -19.85 -13.65
N PHE A 163 16.75 -20.59 -12.87
CA PHE A 163 17.16 -20.16 -11.53
C PHE A 163 18.01 -18.88 -11.58
N ALA A 164 19.01 -18.84 -12.48
CA ALA A 164 19.87 -17.67 -12.64
C ALA A 164 19.09 -16.44 -13.12
N ILE A 165 18.12 -16.63 -14.04
CA ILE A 165 17.23 -15.57 -14.51
C ILE A 165 16.34 -15.07 -13.36
N SER A 166 15.73 -16.00 -12.58
CA SER A 166 14.94 -15.65 -11.40
C SER A 166 15.77 -14.85 -10.40
N PHE A 167 17.00 -15.29 -10.10
CA PHE A 167 17.90 -14.57 -9.21
C PHE A 167 18.26 -13.18 -9.75
N GLY A 168 18.63 -13.08 -11.03
CA GLY A 168 18.97 -11.79 -11.66
C GLY A 168 17.79 -10.83 -11.72
N VAL A 169 16.59 -11.31 -12.09
CA VAL A 169 15.37 -10.50 -12.07
C VAL A 169 15.06 -10.03 -10.64
N THR A 170 15.11 -10.92 -9.66
CA THR A 170 14.89 -10.58 -8.23
C THR A 170 15.89 -9.53 -7.76
N THR A 171 17.18 -9.69 -8.12
CA THR A 171 18.25 -8.76 -7.72
C THR A 171 18.04 -7.38 -8.33
N VAL A 172 17.77 -7.31 -9.63
CA VAL A 172 17.62 -6.03 -10.32
C VAL A 172 16.34 -5.33 -9.90
N CYS A 173 15.22 -6.06 -9.83
CA CYS A 173 13.97 -5.50 -9.31
C CYS A 173 14.17 -4.99 -7.87
N GLY A 174 14.91 -5.72 -7.05
CA GLY A 174 15.21 -5.33 -5.68
C GLY A 174 16.05 -4.05 -5.61
N LEU A 175 17.18 -4.02 -6.29
CA LEU A 175 18.04 -2.83 -6.29
C LEU A 175 17.31 -1.57 -6.79
N MET A 176 16.47 -1.73 -7.82
CA MET A 176 15.64 -0.61 -8.29
C MET A 176 14.58 -0.22 -7.28
N ALA A 177 13.84 -1.19 -6.74
CA ALA A 177 12.73 -0.94 -5.83
C ALA A 177 13.20 -0.30 -4.51
N ALA A 178 14.42 -0.55 -4.10
CA ALA A 178 15.02 0.14 -2.94
C ALA A 178 15.01 1.67 -3.09
N PHE A 179 15.03 2.20 -4.32
CA PHE A 179 15.13 3.65 -4.56
C PHE A 179 13.91 4.27 -5.24
N ILE A 180 13.24 3.56 -6.15
CA ILE A 180 12.11 4.10 -6.93
C ILE A 180 10.75 3.52 -6.53
N GLY A 181 10.72 2.68 -5.51
CA GLY A 181 9.51 2.08 -4.96
C GLY A 181 9.06 0.79 -5.65
N GLU A 182 8.51 -0.10 -4.85
CA GLU A 182 8.17 -1.48 -5.24
C GLU A 182 7.11 -1.58 -6.35
N HIS A 183 6.06 -0.74 -6.31
CA HIS A 183 4.97 -0.78 -7.29
C HIS A 183 5.43 -0.30 -8.67
N THR A 184 6.28 0.73 -8.73
CA THR A 184 6.81 1.27 -9.98
C THR A 184 7.68 0.22 -10.68
N VAL A 185 8.56 -0.44 -9.94
CA VAL A 185 9.44 -1.48 -10.51
C VAL A 185 8.64 -2.67 -10.99
N ALA A 186 7.65 -3.13 -10.22
CA ALA A 186 6.80 -4.24 -10.63
C ALA A 186 6.04 -3.92 -11.94
N ALA A 187 5.44 -2.72 -12.03
CA ALA A 187 4.74 -2.26 -13.23
C ALA A 187 5.67 -2.16 -14.45
N MET A 188 6.88 -1.65 -14.26
CA MET A 188 7.89 -1.47 -15.28
C MET A 188 8.44 -2.80 -15.78
N MET A 189 8.64 -3.78 -14.89
CA MET A 189 9.23 -5.07 -15.22
C MET A 189 8.20 -6.12 -15.67
N LEU A 190 6.90 -5.93 -15.40
CA LEU A 190 5.86 -6.85 -15.86
C LEU A 190 5.89 -7.12 -17.37
N PRO A 191 5.99 -6.11 -18.27
CA PRO A 191 6.10 -6.36 -19.70
C PRO A 191 7.32 -7.22 -20.09
N VAL A 192 8.43 -7.11 -19.35
CA VAL A 192 9.63 -7.93 -19.57
C VAL A 192 9.33 -9.39 -19.21
N GLY A 193 8.71 -9.62 -18.05
CA GLY A 193 8.30 -10.97 -17.63
C GLY A 193 7.32 -11.61 -18.61
N VAL A 194 6.29 -10.87 -19.04
CA VAL A 194 5.31 -11.32 -20.05
C VAL A 194 5.99 -11.63 -21.38
N THR A 195 6.92 -10.80 -21.82
CA THR A 195 7.69 -11.05 -23.05
C THR A 195 8.50 -12.34 -22.96
N LEU A 196 9.19 -12.59 -21.84
CA LEU A 196 9.92 -13.85 -21.62
C LEU A 196 8.98 -15.06 -21.68
N ILE A 197 7.81 -14.99 -21.08
CA ILE A 197 6.80 -16.05 -21.09
C ILE A 197 6.34 -16.32 -22.53
N THR A 198 5.94 -15.29 -23.25
CA THR A 198 5.40 -15.41 -24.63
C THR A 198 6.45 -15.83 -25.65
N LEU A 199 7.72 -15.44 -25.48
CA LEU A 199 8.82 -15.89 -26.34
C LEU A 199 9.26 -17.33 -26.04
N THR A 200 8.92 -17.87 -24.86
CA THR A 200 9.24 -19.24 -24.48
C THR A 200 8.25 -20.24 -25.06
N SER A 201 6.96 -19.94 -25.06
CA SER A 201 5.90 -20.83 -25.58
C SER A 201 4.74 -20.04 -26.15
N ASP A 202 4.20 -20.51 -27.29
CA ASP A 202 2.99 -19.99 -27.89
C ASP A 202 1.73 -20.35 -27.08
N ASP A 203 1.80 -21.39 -26.23
CA ASP A 203 0.74 -21.75 -25.28
C ASP A 203 1.21 -21.56 -23.83
N PRO A 204 0.88 -20.44 -23.20
CA PRO A 204 1.29 -20.14 -21.81
C PRO A 204 0.79 -21.14 -20.78
N LYS A 205 -0.28 -21.89 -21.08
CA LYS A 205 -0.81 -22.91 -20.16
C LYS A 205 0.15 -24.07 -19.98
N LYS A 206 1.00 -24.36 -20.99
CA LYS A 206 2.00 -25.42 -20.94
C LYS A 206 3.22 -25.07 -20.09
N ILE A 207 3.41 -23.78 -19.77
CA ILE A 207 4.55 -23.27 -18.99
C ILE A 207 4.08 -22.44 -17.80
N ARG A 208 2.96 -22.85 -17.18
CA ARG A 208 2.31 -22.09 -16.11
C ARG A 208 3.24 -21.89 -14.88
N ASN A 209 3.98 -22.93 -14.49
CA ASN A 209 4.88 -22.82 -13.34
C ASN A 209 6.10 -21.94 -13.66
N LEU A 210 6.62 -21.99 -14.88
CA LEU A 210 7.66 -21.08 -15.34
C LEU A 210 7.17 -19.63 -15.32
N ALA A 211 5.94 -19.39 -15.81
CA ALA A 211 5.32 -18.07 -15.78
C ALA A 211 5.18 -17.56 -14.32
N ALA A 212 4.75 -18.43 -13.41
CA ALA A 212 4.69 -18.09 -11.98
C ALA A 212 6.08 -17.74 -11.43
N VAL A 213 7.12 -18.53 -11.70
CA VAL A 213 8.49 -18.23 -11.26
C VAL A 213 8.94 -16.85 -11.75
N LEU A 214 8.79 -16.54 -13.04
CA LEU A 214 9.23 -15.27 -13.61
C LEU A 214 8.47 -14.06 -13.03
N LEU A 215 7.14 -14.16 -12.92
CA LEU A 215 6.33 -13.07 -12.40
C LEU A 215 6.53 -12.86 -10.89
N PHE A 216 6.59 -13.94 -10.10
CA PHE A 216 6.89 -13.82 -8.68
C PHE A 216 8.32 -13.35 -8.42
N SER A 217 9.30 -13.62 -9.30
CA SER A 217 10.64 -13.05 -9.20
C SER A 217 10.63 -11.53 -9.29
N ILE A 218 9.78 -10.97 -10.16
CA ILE A 218 9.57 -9.52 -10.27
C ILE A 218 8.93 -8.98 -8.99
N ALA A 219 7.82 -9.59 -8.57
CA ALA A 219 7.04 -9.08 -7.44
C ALA A 219 7.79 -9.21 -6.11
N TYR A 220 8.35 -10.37 -5.81
CA TYR A 220 9.17 -10.52 -4.60
C TYR A 220 10.45 -9.69 -4.65
N GLY A 221 11.14 -9.63 -5.82
CA GLY A 221 12.30 -8.77 -5.98
C GLY A 221 11.97 -7.32 -5.59
N SER A 222 10.87 -6.79 -6.09
CA SER A 222 10.41 -5.44 -5.76
C SER A 222 10.01 -5.30 -4.28
N SER A 223 9.22 -6.24 -3.75
CA SER A 223 8.68 -6.17 -2.39
C SER A 223 9.73 -6.33 -1.30
N ILE A 224 10.69 -7.29 -1.45
CA ILE A 224 11.72 -7.53 -0.42
C ILE A 224 12.67 -6.36 -0.23
N ALA A 225 12.89 -5.56 -1.26
CA ALA A 225 13.73 -4.37 -1.20
C ALA A 225 12.94 -3.10 -0.82
N GLY A 226 11.63 -3.16 -0.88
CA GLY A 226 10.78 -2.05 -0.44
C GLY A 226 10.96 -1.66 1.02
N VAL A 227 11.54 -2.52 1.87
CA VAL A 227 11.90 -2.21 3.25
C VAL A 227 13.31 -1.66 3.41
N ALA A 228 14.19 -1.90 2.43
CA ALA A 228 15.63 -1.68 2.56
C ALA A 228 16.03 -0.23 2.76
N THR A 229 15.27 0.71 2.20
CA THR A 229 15.53 2.14 2.29
C THR A 229 14.23 2.92 2.52
N PRO A 230 14.29 4.17 3.00
CA PRO A 230 13.09 5.00 3.18
C PRO A 230 12.27 5.16 1.89
N SER A 231 12.91 5.31 0.73
CA SER A 231 12.25 5.51 -0.57
C SER A 231 11.68 4.21 -1.19
N GLY A 232 12.08 3.05 -0.70
CA GLY A 232 11.61 1.77 -1.20
C GLY A 232 10.13 1.50 -0.97
N GLY A 233 9.57 2.04 0.13
CA GLY A 233 8.16 1.90 0.45
C GLY A 233 7.66 2.97 1.40
N ALA A 234 6.47 3.50 1.14
CA ALA A 234 5.91 4.60 1.93
C ALA A 234 5.69 4.25 3.42
N ARG A 235 5.50 2.97 3.76
CA ARG A 235 5.47 2.47 5.14
C ARG A 235 6.68 2.87 5.98
N ASN A 236 7.85 2.96 5.34
CA ASN A 236 9.10 3.35 5.99
C ASN A 236 9.07 4.83 6.36
N ALA A 237 8.65 5.69 5.44
CA ALA A 237 8.53 7.12 5.68
C ALA A 237 7.46 7.45 6.75
N ILE A 238 6.37 6.69 6.79
CA ILE A 238 5.32 6.81 7.83
C ILE A 238 5.92 6.51 9.21
N MET A 239 6.64 5.40 9.35
CA MET A 239 7.26 5.04 10.62
C MET A 239 8.28 6.08 11.07
N ILE A 240 9.09 6.60 10.14
CA ILE A 240 10.07 7.69 10.41
C ILE A 240 9.34 8.94 10.92
N SER A 241 8.20 9.31 10.30
CA SER A 241 7.39 10.43 10.76
C SER A 241 6.91 10.22 12.20
N TYR A 242 6.33 9.05 12.49
CA TYR A 242 5.82 8.78 13.84
C TYR A 242 6.90 8.76 14.92
N TRP A 243 8.10 8.24 14.66
CA TRP A 243 9.19 8.35 15.63
C TRP A 243 9.52 9.81 15.92
N LYS A 244 9.66 10.63 14.90
CA LYS A 244 9.90 12.07 15.05
C LYS A 244 8.76 12.74 15.83
N ASP A 245 7.51 12.53 15.41
CA ASP A 245 6.36 13.23 15.97
C ASP A 245 6.02 12.77 17.40
N PHE A 246 6.32 11.52 17.75
CA PHE A 246 5.98 10.94 19.04
C PHE A 246 7.07 11.11 20.09
N PHE A 247 8.32 11.06 19.68
CA PHE A 247 9.43 10.90 20.64
C PHE A 247 10.54 11.94 20.53
N TYR A 248 10.64 12.67 19.41
CA TYR A 248 11.66 13.69 19.29
C TYR A 248 11.24 14.99 20.00
N SER A 249 12.18 15.54 20.79
CA SER A 249 12.07 16.87 21.39
C SER A 249 13.38 17.64 21.16
N ALA A 250 13.28 18.84 20.61
CA ALA A 250 14.46 19.69 20.38
C ALA A 250 15.16 20.11 21.67
N SER A 251 14.44 20.10 22.81
CA SER A 251 14.97 20.42 24.14
C SER A 251 15.74 19.26 24.79
N ASP A 252 15.57 18.02 24.29
CA ASP A 252 16.22 16.83 24.84
C ASP A 252 17.13 16.15 23.81
N PRO A 253 18.46 16.32 23.92
CA PRO A 253 19.42 15.71 22.99
C PRO A 253 19.38 14.18 22.92
N THR A 254 18.89 13.50 23.97
CA THR A 254 18.79 12.02 24.01
C THR A 254 17.77 11.49 23.00
N THR A 255 16.80 12.34 22.62
CA THR A 255 15.74 12.00 21.66
C THR A 255 16.17 12.09 20.19
N LYS A 256 17.39 12.57 19.90
CA LYS A 256 17.92 12.67 18.52
C LYS A 256 17.90 11.35 17.76
N ARG A 257 18.00 10.21 18.46
CA ARG A 257 17.91 8.88 17.83
C ARG A 257 16.59 8.63 17.10
N TYR A 258 15.53 9.36 17.42
CA TYR A 258 14.24 9.29 16.72
C TYR A 258 14.16 10.15 15.46
N LEU A 259 15.20 10.94 15.17
CA LEU A 259 15.39 11.61 13.88
C LEU A 259 16.09 10.64 12.91
N MET A 260 15.35 9.63 12.47
CA MET A 260 15.86 8.60 11.58
C MET A 260 16.13 9.20 10.18
N ASP A 261 17.40 9.21 9.76
CA ASP A 261 17.80 9.61 8.43
C ASP A 261 17.84 8.43 7.44
N TYR A 262 18.14 8.73 6.18
CA TYR A 262 18.13 7.74 5.11
C TYR A 262 19.16 6.64 5.30
N PHE A 263 20.39 7.01 5.72
CA PHE A 263 21.48 6.06 5.91
C PHE A 263 21.25 5.14 7.11
N HIS A 264 20.84 5.70 8.24
CA HIS A 264 20.57 4.91 9.44
C HIS A 264 19.40 3.94 9.22
N TRP A 265 18.33 4.37 8.54
CA TRP A 265 17.28 3.41 8.14
C TRP A 265 17.85 2.25 7.34
N ALA A 266 18.62 2.55 6.28
CA ALA A 266 19.20 1.51 5.44
C ALA A 266 20.13 0.58 6.23
N LEU A 267 20.90 1.09 7.17
CA LEU A 267 21.77 0.29 8.02
C LEU A 267 20.98 -0.79 8.79
N TYR A 268 19.83 -0.43 9.35
CA TYR A 268 18.97 -1.39 10.07
C TYR A 268 18.23 -2.36 9.15
N ALA A 269 17.73 -1.90 8.01
CA ALA A 269 16.77 -2.62 7.20
C ALA A 269 17.36 -3.32 5.96
N PHE A 270 18.46 -2.81 5.39
CA PHE A 270 19.09 -3.36 4.19
C PHE A 270 19.55 -4.83 4.34
N PRO A 271 20.05 -5.29 5.50
CA PRO A 271 20.38 -6.70 5.70
C PRO A 271 19.19 -7.64 5.50
N MET A 272 17.97 -7.19 5.80
CA MET A 272 16.76 -7.96 5.54
C MET A 272 16.58 -8.26 4.04
N PHE A 273 16.84 -7.28 3.17
CA PHE A 273 16.83 -7.45 1.72
C PHE A 273 17.93 -8.44 1.28
N LEU A 274 19.17 -8.26 1.73
CA LEU A 274 20.30 -9.10 1.34
C LEU A 274 20.08 -10.57 1.70
N LEU A 275 19.56 -10.85 2.90
CA LEU A 275 19.32 -12.21 3.34
C LEU A 275 18.16 -12.89 2.61
N ARG A 276 17.11 -12.14 2.26
CA ARG A 276 15.96 -12.65 1.50
C ARG A 276 16.28 -12.86 0.02
N LEU A 277 17.22 -12.09 -0.55
CA LEU A 277 17.51 -12.06 -1.97
C LEU A 277 17.81 -13.45 -2.58
N PRO A 278 18.73 -14.28 -2.05
CA PRO A 278 19.00 -15.62 -2.60
C PRO A 278 17.87 -16.61 -2.30
N LEU A 279 17.08 -16.36 -1.26
CA LEU A 279 16.04 -17.29 -0.81
C LEU A 279 14.76 -17.20 -1.66
N VAL A 280 14.49 -16.05 -2.29
CA VAL A 280 13.35 -15.89 -3.20
C VAL A 280 13.38 -16.88 -4.36
N PRO A 281 14.41 -16.90 -5.25
CA PRO A 281 14.44 -17.84 -6.35
C PRO A 281 14.47 -19.30 -5.87
N LEU A 282 15.14 -19.58 -4.74
CA LEU A 282 15.16 -20.92 -4.16
C LEU A 282 13.73 -21.38 -3.78
N MET A 283 12.98 -20.55 -3.05
CA MET A 283 11.62 -20.87 -2.65
C MET A 283 10.67 -20.97 -3.86
N LEU A 284 10.87 -20.14 -4.88
CA LEU A 284 10.09 -20.22 -6.12
C LEU A 284 10.33 -21.53 -6.85
N MET A 285 11.58 -21.99 -6.98
CA MET A 285 11.91 -23.27 -7.62
C MET A 285 11.32 -24.47 -6.85
N ILE A 286 11.40 -24.46 -5.52
CA ILE A 286 10.84 -25.52 -4.68
C ILE A 286 9.30 -25.54 -4.79
N THR A 287 8.67 -24.37 -4.88
CA THR A 287 7.21 -24.25 -4.84
C THR A 287 6.56 -24.56 -6.16
N PHE A 288 7.07 -24.03 -7.27
CA PHE A 288 6.42 -24.12 -8.58
C PHE A 288 7.01 -25.16 -9.50
N LYS A 289 8.30 -25.54 -9.33
CA LYS A 289 8.97 -26.55 -10.16
C LYS A 289 8.74 -26.29 -11.64
N PRO A 290 9.40 -25.29 -12.25
CA PRO A 290 9.16 -24.87 -13.62
C PRO A 290 9.30 -26.04 -14.59
N GLU A 291 8.49 -26.06 -15.63
CA GLU A 291 8.43 -27.10 -16.65
C GLU A 291 9.73 -27.19 -17.48
N MET A 292 10.47 -26.08 -17.54
CA MET A 292 11.73 -25.96 -18.26
C MET A 292 12.80 -25.37 -17.34
N LYS A 293 14.02 -25.91 -17.40
CA LYS A 293 15.17 -25.38 -16.64
C LYS A 293 16.01 -24.38 -17.44
N ASP A 294 15.84 -24.36 -18.75
CA ASP A 294 16.55 -23.48 -19.67
C ASP A 294 15.58 -22.84 -20.67
N ILE A 295 15.74 -21.54 -20.90
CA ILE A 295 14.93 -20.75 -21.85
C ILE A 295 15.80 -19.99 -22.85
N SER A 296 16.87 -20.64 -23.33
CA SER A 296 17.85 -20.08 -24.25
C SER A 296 17.24 -19.46 -25.51
N ARG A 297 16.19 -20.07 -26.07
CA ARG A 297 15.50 -19.56 -27.25
C ARG A 297 14.82 -18.22 -27.00
N ALA A 298 14.12 -18.08 -25.86
CA ALA A 298 13.48 -16.83 -25.47
C ALA A 298 14.49 -15.72 -25.21
N ILE A 299 15.58 -16.06 -24.52
CA ILE A 299 16.68 -15.13 -24.23
C ILE A 299 17.36 -14.67 -25.52
N ALA A 300 17.62 -15.55 -26.50
CA ALA A 300 18.20 -15.17 -27.79
C ALA A 300 17.28 -14.18 -28.55
N ARG A 301 15.98 -14.46 -28.60
CA ARG A 301 14.99 -13.55 -29.22
C ARG A 301 14.92 -12.20 -28.51
N LEU A 302 14.92 -12.20 -27.17
CA LEU A 302 14.91 -10.96 -26.39
C LEU A 302 16.19 -10.15 -26.63
N ARG A 303 17.36 -10.78 -26.68
CA ARG A 303 18.62 -10.11 -27.03
C ARG A 303 18.54 -9.38 -28.36
N THR A 304 17.99 -10.02 -29.38
CA THR A 304 17.80 -9.40 -30.71
C THR A 304 16.90 -8.18 -30.61
N GLN A 305 15.78 -8.27 -29.90
CA GLN A 305 14.84 -7.13 -29.74
C GLN A 305 15.50 -5.96 -29.00
N VAL A 306 16.30 -6.23 -27.98
CA VAL A 306 16.94 -5.20 -27.17
C VAL A 306 18.17 -4.59 -27.83
N SER A 307 18.92 -5.36 -28.64
CA SER A 307 20.08 -4.85 -29.39
C SER A 307 19.70 -3.76 -30.42
N LEU A 308 18.43 -3.72 -30.84
CA LEU A 308 17.90 -2.68 -31.73
C LEU A 308 17.71 -1.31 -31.07
N GLN A 309 17.91 -1.19 -29.75
CA GLN A 309 17.71 0.09 -29.02
C GLN A 309 18.84 1.12 -29.24
N GLY A 310 19.97 0.70 -29.80
CA GLY A 310 21.12 1.58 -30.05
C GLY A 310 21.84 2.08 -28.75
N PRO A 311 22.77 3.02 -28.86
CA PRO A 311 23.51 3.57 -27.73
C PRO A 311 22.60 4.39 -26.81
N MET A 312 23.06 4.62 -25.57
CA MET A 312 22.34 5.46 -24.61
C MET A 312 22.26 6.91 -25.09
N ARG A 313 21.07 7.50 -24.98
CA ARG A 313 20.81 8.88 -25.33
C ARG A 313 21.24 9.83 -24.21
N GLY A 314 21.52 11.11 -24.54
CA GLY A 314 21.90 12.12 -23.56
C GLY A 314 20.90 12.29 -22.41
N GLY A 315 19.58 12.19 -22.71
CA GLY A 315 18.53 12.24 -21.69
C GLY A 315 18.58 11.06 -20.70
N GLU A 316 18.90 9.83 -21.17
CA GLU A 316 19.08 8.67 -20.30
C GLU A 316 20.27 8.85 -19.34
N TRP A 317 21.41 9.35 -19.84
CA TRP A 317 22.57 9.66 -19.02
C TRP A 317 22.30 10.77 -18.00
N LEU A 318 21.64 11.83 -18.41
CA LEU A 318 21.28 12.93 -17.51
C LEU A 318 20.30 12.47 -16.42
N THR A 319 19.37 11.57 -16.76
CA THR A 319 18.45 10.94 -15.79
C THR A 319 19.23 10.14 -14.74
N ILE A 320 20.20 9.32 -15.16
CA ILE A 320 21.04 8.54 -14.24
C ILE A 320 21.86 9.48 -13.35
N LEU A 321 22.40 10.56 -13.91
CA LEU A 321 23.19 11.54 -13.16
C LEU A 321 22.34 12.24 -12.08
N ILE A 322 21.18 12.80 -12.46
CA ILE A 322 20.29 13.50 -11.51
C ILE A 322 19.82 12.53 -10.43
N PHE A 323 19.39 11.31 -10.80
CA PHE A 323 18.96 10.32 -9.86
C PHE A 323 20.08 9.86 -8.93
N GLY A 324 21.28 9.65 -9.45
CA GLY A 324 22.49 9.34 -8.67
C GLY A 324 22.83 10.44 -7.67
N ILE A 325 22.79 11.71 -8.10
CA ILE A 325 22.98 12.86 -7.20
C ILE A 325 21.90 12.87 -6.10
N THR A 326 20.65 12.61 -6.45
CA THR A 326 19.56 12.56 -5.47
C THR A 326 19.81 11.48 -4.41
N ILE A 327 20.28 10.29 -4.79
CA ILE A 327 20.63 9.21 -3.85
C ILE A 327 21.79 9.64 -2.95
N VAL A 328 22.85 10.23 -3.51
CA VAL A 328 24.00 10.74 -2.73
C VAL A 328 23.54 11.80 -1.73
N MET A 329 22.65 12.70 -2.15
CA MET A 329 22.06 13.72 -1.26
C MET A 329 21.22 13.08 -0.15
N TRP A 330 20.44 12.04 -0.44
CA TRP A 330 19.69 11.34 0.59
C TRP A 330 20.60 10.66 1.63
N VAL A 331 21.65 9.97 1.17
CA VAL A 331 22.58 9.26 2.06
C VAL A 331 23.42 10.23 2.90
N GLY A 332 23.93 11.29 2.30
CA GLY A 332 24.90 12.18 2.96
C GLY A 332 24.28 13.41 3.64
N PHE A 333 23.10 13.86 3.21
CA PHE A 333 22.57 15.17 3.60
C PHE A 333 21.09 15.16 4.04
N SER A 334 20.44 13.98 4.15
CA SER A 334 19.03 13.92 4.54
C SER A 334 18.78 14.42 5.96
N SER A 335 19.74 14.26 6.87
CA SER A 335 19.68 14.81 8.22
C SER A 335 19.67 16.34 8.26
N LYS A 336 20.28 16.99 7.26
CA LYS A 336 20.40 18.47 7.18
C LYS A 336 19.24 19.13 6.45
N PHE A 337 18.85 18.58 5.30
CA PHE A 337 17.86 19.19 4.39
C PHE A 337 16.47 18.56 4.45
N GLY A 338 16.34 17.42 5.13
CA GLY A 338 15.13 16.58 5.07
C GLY A 338 15.08 15.72 3.81
N MET A 339 14.44 14.56 3.92
CA MET A 339 14.31 13.63 2.79
C MET A 339 13.35 14.16 1.73
N GLY A 340 12.27 14.83 2.16
CA GLY A 340 11.26 15.41 1.26
C GLY A 340 11.83 16.53 0.39
N THR A 341 12.57 17.45 0.99
CA THR A 341 13.24 18.54 0.24
C THR A 341 14.14 17.98 -0.85
N ILE A 342 14.96 16.97 -0.55
CA ILE A 342 15.88 16.37 -1.53
C ILE A 342 15.09 15.67 -2.67
N ALA A 343 14.00 14.97 -2.35
CA ALA A 343 13.14 14.34 -3.35
C ALA A 343 12.53 15.37 -4.32
N ILE A 344 12.06 16.51 -3.79
CA ILE A 344 11.52 17.60 -4.59
C ILE A 344 12.63 18.27 -5.42
N MET A 345 13.82 18.47 -4.88
CA MET A 345 14.97 19.00 -5.65
C MET A 345 15.29 18.12 -6.86
N GLY A 346 15.32 16.80 -6.70
CA GLY A 346 15.52 15.87 -7.81
C GLY A 346 14.39 15.96 -8.86
N THR A 347 13.15 16.05 -8.40
CA THR A 347 11.98 16.23 -9.29
C THR A 347 12.05 17.55 -10.07
N VAL A 348 12.38 18.65 -9.40
CA VAL A 348 12.56 19.98 -10.03
C VAL A 348 13.67 19.91 -11.08
N ALA A 349 14.79 19.23 -10.79
CA ALA A 349 15.86 19.05 -11.78
C ALA A 349 15.35 18.31 -13.03
N PHE A 350 14.58 17.24 -12.89
CA PHE A 350 13.98 16.54 -14.04
C PHE A 350 13.06 17.43 -14.89
N LEU A 351 12.26 18.28 -14.25
CA LEU A 351 11.36 19.23 -14.93
C LEU A 351 12.15 20.33 -15.65
N VAL A 352 13.15 20.94 -14.98
CA VAL A 352 13.96 22.03 -15.52
C VAL A 352 14.78 21.58 -16.74
N PHE A 353 15.35 20.38 -16.68
CA PHE A 353 16.09 19.82 -17.83
C PHE A 353 15.18 19.21 -18.90
N GLY A 354 13.85 19.30 -18.76
CA GLY A 354 12.90 18.81 -19.74
C GLY A 354 12.88 17.29 -19.94
N LEU A 355 13.38 16.52 -18.96
CA LEU A 355 13.39 15.06 -18.99
C LEU A 355 12.02 14.46 -18.74
N VAL A 356 11.16 15.19 -18.05
CA VAL A 356 9.76 14.86 -17.77
C VAL A 356 8.93 16.13 -17.87
N ARG A 357 7.67 16.01 -18.29
CA ARG A 357 6.69 17.11 -18.28
C ARG A 357 5.79 17.00 -17.07
N TRP A 358 5.16 18.12 -16.68
CA TRP A 358 4.21 18.11 -15.57
C TRP A 358 3.03 17.15 -15.82
N GLU A 359 2.56 17.07 -17.06
CA GLU A 359 1.48 16.16 -17.46
C GLU A 359 1.86 14.69 -17.25
N ASP A 360 3.11 14.33 -17.49
CA ASP A 360 3.63 12.98 -17.25
C ASP A 360 3.61 12.66 -15.75
N ILE A 361 4.04 13.60 -14.91
CA ILE A 361 4.00 13.49 -13.45
C ILE A 361 2.57 13.39 -12.96
N ASN A 362 1.70 14.30 -13.42
CA ASN A 362 0.30 14.35 -13.01
C ASN A 362 -0.44 13.05 -13.33
N GLY A 363 -0.20 12.47 -14.51
CA GLY A 363 -0.80 11.22 -14.93
C GLY A 363 -0.13 9.97 -14.37
N GLY A 364 1.15 10.04 -13.99
CA GLY A 364 1.94 8.88 -13.53
C GLY A 364 1.99 8.72 -12.01
N VAL A 365 1.78 9.79 -11.24
CA VAL A 365 1.75 9.75 -9.78
C VAL A 365 0.37 9.31 -9.28
N ASN A 366 0.35 8.32 -8.39
CA ASN A 366 -0.87 7.95 -7.68
C ASN A 366 -1.13 8.94 -6.52
N TRP A 367 -1.80 10.07 -6.82
CA TRP A 367 -2.13 11.10 -5.84
C TRP A 367 -2.98 10.58 -4.68
N GLY A 368 -3.79 9.54 -4.91
CA GLY A 368 -4.57 8.89 -3.85
C GLY A 368 -3.67 8.27 -2.78
N VAL A 369 -2.54 7.74 -3.17
CA VAL A 369 -1.54 7.18 -2.24
C VAL A 369 -0.86 8.31 -1.45
N VAL A 370 -0.53 9.43 -2.08
CA VAL A 370 0.04 10.61 -1.37
C VAL A 370 -0.93 11.10 -0.30
N LEU A 371 -2.19 11.31 -0.67
CA LEU A 371 -3.24 11.76 0.26
C LEU A 371 -3.49 10.74 1.37
N LEU A 372 -3.51 9.44 1.05
CA LEU A 372 -3.69 8.38 2.05
C LEU A 372 -2.65 8.49 3.17
N TYR A 373 -1.39 8.64 2.81
CA TYR A 373 -0.32 8.71 3.81
C TYR A 373 -0.34 10.04 4.57
N ALA A 374 -0.70 11.13 3.91
CA ALA A 374 -0.89 12.42 4.54
C ALA A 374 -1.93 12.34 5.68
N ALA A 375 -3.12 11.86 5.37
CA ALA A 375 -4.20 11.73 6.35
C ALA A 375 -3.91 10.68 7.43
N ALA A 376 -3.22 9.59 7.07
CA ALA A 376 -2.85 8.57 8.04
C ALA A 376 -1.86 9.10 9.09
N ILE A 377 -0.87 9.90 8.67
CA ILE A 377 0.08 10.57 9.58
C ILE A 377 -0.69 11.56 10.49
N SER A 378 -1.58 12.38 9.92
CA SER A 378 -2.43 13.31 10.68
C SER A 378 -3.24 12.58 11.75
N LEU A 379 -3.97 11.54 11.36
CA LEU A 379 -4.79 10.73 12.27
C LEU A 379 -3.95 10.07 13.38
N GLY A 380 -2.74 9.61 13.06
CA GLY A 380 -1.81 9.07 14.05
C GLY A 380 -1.33 10.09 15.06
N ILE A 381 -1.09 11.34 14.64
CA ILE A 381 -0.77 12.46 15.52
C ILE A 381 -1.97 12.74 16.46
N ASP A 382 -3.18 12.71 15.94
CA ASP A 382 -4.40 12.88 16.74
C ASP A 382 -4.58 11.74 17.73
N MET A 383 -4.28 10.49 17.38
CA MET A 383 -4.28 9.35 18.32
C MET A 383 -3.33 9.59 19.48
N LYS A 384 -2.15 10.18 19.23
CA LYS A 384 -1.20 10.57 20.27
C LYS A 384 -1.75 11.71 21.13
N ASN A 385 -2.20 12.80 20.51
CA ASN A 385 -2.58 14.02 21.21
C ASN A 385 -3.83 13.85 22.09
N THR A 386 -4.73 12.95 21.72
CA THR A 386 -5.97 12.65 22.47
C THR A 386 -5.81 11.54 23.50
N GLY A 387 -4.64 10.89 23.58
CA GLY A 387 -4.41 9.73 24.45
C GLY A 387 -5.05 8.43 23.96
N ALA A 388 -5.63 8.41 22.77
CA ALA A 388 -6.27 7.23 22.20
C ALA A 388 -5.28 6.08 21.98
N ALA A 389 -4.06 6.39 21.52
CA ALA A 389 -3.01 5.40 21.30
C ALA A 389 -2.57 4.75 22.59
N GLU A 390 -2.44 5.52 23.67
CA GLU A 390 -2.10 5.05 25.03
C GLU A 390 -3.19 4.15 25.61
N TRP A 391 -4.44 4.49 25.40
CA TRP A 391 -5.58 3.70 25.88
C TRP A 391 -5.63 2.33 25.18
N VAL A 392 -5.48 2.28 23.87
CA VAL A 392 -5.41 1.01 23.11
C VAL A 392 -4.16 0.22 23.50
N ALA A 393 -3.02 0.90 23.72
CA ALA A 393 -1.79 0.26 24.18
C ALA A 393 -1.97 -0.46 25.53
N GLY A 394 -2.68 0.16 26.48
CA GLY A 394 -3.01 -0.48 27.76
C GLY A 394 -3.79 -1.78 27.58
N ALA A 395 -4.81 -1.79 26.70
CA ALA A 395 -5.56 -3.01 26.39
C ALA A 395 -4.70 -4.07 25.68
N ALA A 396 -3.81 -3.65 24.77
CA ALA A 396 -2.92 -4.55 24.04
C ALA A 396 -1.91 -5.24 24.96
N ILE A 397 -1.36 -4.55 25.96
CA ILE A 397 -0.42 -5.13 26.93
C ILE A 397 -1.06 -6.29 27.69
N HIS A 398 -2.30 -6.15 28.17
CA HIS A 398 -3.00 -7.25 28.81
C HIS A 398 -3.08 -8.49 27.91
N SER A 399 -3.35 -8.30 26.62
CA SER A 399 -3.39 -9.39 25.66
C SER A 399 -2.02 -10.04 25.44
N PHE A 400 -0.94 -9.26 25.35
CA PHE A 400 0.42 -9.77 25.17
C PHE A 400 0.93 -10.49 26.42
N THR A 401 0.60 -10.00 27.60
CA THR A 401 0.91 -10.67 28.87
C THR A 401 0.19 -12.01 28.97
N ALA A 402 -1.07 -12.08 28.57
CA ALA A 402 -1.86 -13.32 28.60
C ALA A 402 -1.27 -14.43 27.71
N ILE A 403 -0.62 -14.08 26.59
CA ILE A 403 0.06 -15.06 25.70
C ILE A 403 1.54 -15.26 26.05
N GLY A 404 2.04 -14.70 27.16
CA GLY A 404 3.42 -14.81 27.61
C GLY A 404 4.45 -14.01 26.79
N ALA A 405 4.01 -13.05 25.97
CA ALA A 405 4.86 -12.22 25.11
C ALA A 405 5.43 -11.00 25.87
N THR A 406 6.03 -11.21 27.05
CA THR A 406 6.53 -10.14 27.94
C THR A 406 8.00 -9.79 27.74
N GLY A 407 8.82 -10.74 27.27
CA GLY A 407 10.23 -10.48 26.98
C GLY A 407 10.43 -9.81 25.61
N PRO A 408 11.60 -9.13 25.39
CA PRO A 408 11.84 -8.37 24.14
C PRO A 408 11.61 -9.17 22.87
N MET A 409 12.05 -10.42 22.82
CA MET A 409 11.88 -11.29 21.66
C MET A 409 10.43 -11.73 21.47
N GLY A 410 9.74 -12.11 22.54
CA GLY A 410 8.32 -12.48 22.51
C GLY A 410 7.45 -11.30 22.10
N PHE A 411 7.74 -10.10 22.61
CA PHE A 411 7.04 -8.88 22.25
C PHE A 411 7.23 -8.53 20.77
N ASN A 412 8.47 -8.55 20.25
CA ASN A 412 8.76 -8.32 18.84
C ASN A 412 8.07 -9.36 17.94
N ALA A 413 8.05 -10.63 18.35
CA ALA A 413 7.35 -11.68 17.62
C ALA A 413 5.83 -11.43 17.58
N ALA A 414 5.21 -11.06 18.70
CA ALA A 414 3.78 -10.74 18.77
C ALA A 414 3.43 -9.53 17.87
N ILE A 415 4.21 -8.46 17.92
CA ILE A 415 4.03 -7.29 17.05
C ILE A 415 4.20 -7.66 15.56
N SER A 416 5.21 -8.49 15.24
CA SER A 416 5.43 -8.96 13.88
C SER A 416 4.23 -9.77 13.37
N ILE A 417 3.73 -10.73 14.15
CA ILE A 417 2.58 -11.56 13.79
C ILE A 417 1.32 -10.71 13.61
N LEU A 418 1.04 -9.79 14.54
CA LEU A 418 -0.07 -8.85 14.43
C LEU A 418 0.01 -8.03 13.13
N THR A 419 1.18 -7.46 12.84
CA THR A 419 1.39 -6.64 11.65
C THR A 419 1.25 -7.46 10.38
N ILE A 420 1.79 -8.68 10.32
CA ILE A 420 1.64 -9.62 9.21
C ILE A 420 0.15 -9.93 8.97
N PHE A 421 -0.59 -10.22 10.03
CA PHE A 421 -2.02 -10.51 9.91
C PHE A 421 -2.78 -9.33 9.29
N VAL A 422 -2.57 -8.13 9.80
CA VAL A 422 -3.22 -6.91 9.29
C VAL A 422 -2.79 -6.61 7.86
N SER A 423 -1.51 -6.74 7.53
CA SER A 423 -1.01 -6.45 6.17
C SER A 423 -1.45 -7.48 5.11
N ASN A 424 -1.94 -8.66 5.50
CA ASN A 424 -2.60 -9.58 4.56
C ASN A 424 -4.06 -9.20 4.25
N THR A 425 -4.65 -8.29 5.03
CA THR A 425 -6.03 -7.80 4.84
C THR A 425 -6.10 -6.42 4.17
N MET A 426 -5.02 -5.64 4.21
CA MET A 426 -4.90 -4.32 3.59
C MET A 426 -3.48 -4.09 3.07
N THR A 427 -3.24 -2.98 2.37
CA THR A 427 -1.88 -2.67 1.88
C THR A 427 -0.90 -2.43 3.03
N ALA A 428 0.38 -2.79 2.83
CA ALA A 428 1.44 -2.65 3.83
C ALA A 428 1.57 -1.21 4.39
N GLY A 429 1.41 -0.20 3.53
CA GLY A 429 1.43 1.20 3.96
C GLY A 429 0.25 1.56 4.85
N ALA A 430 -0.96 1.12 4.50
CA ALA A 430 -2.16 1.33 5.33
C ALA A 430 -2.04 0.60 6.68
N ALA A 431 -1.49 -0.62 6.68
CA ALA A 431 -1.26 -1.38 7.90
C ALA A 431 -0.33 -0.64 8.89
N VAL A 432 0.80 -0.11 8.39
CA VAL A 432 1.71 0.68 9.24
C VAL A 432 1.04 1.98 9.69
N ALA A 433 0.30 2.66 8.81
CA ALA A 433 -0.39 3.90 9.15
C ALA A 433 -1.36 3.74 10.32
N VAL A 434 -2.09 2.63 10.36
CA VAL A 434 -3.06 2.33 11.42
C VAL A 434 -2.38 1.78 12.68
N LEU A 435 -1.43 0.84 12.51
CA LEU A 435 -0.85 0.13 13.66
C LEU A 435 0.28 0.89 14.35
N ALA A 436 1.07 1.69 13.65
CA ALA A 436 2.27 2.28 14.22
C ALA A 436 2.01 3.15 15.47
N PRO A 437 1.00 4.04 15.52
CA PRO A 437 0.69 4.79 16.72
C PRO A 437 0.46 3.90 17.95
N ILE A 438 -0.31 2.82 17.77
CA ILE A 438 -0.65 1.85 18.81
C ILE A 438 0.60 1.07 19.22
N VAL A 439 1.32 0.51 18.25
CA VAL A 439 2.52 -0.33 18.49
C VAL A 439 3.61 0.44 19.20
N LEU A 440 3.88 1.69 18.79
CA LEU A 440 4.88 2.54 19.42
C LEU A 440 4.54 2.90 20.86
N LYS A 441 3.28 3.21 21.17
CA LYS A 441 2.83 3.48 22.53
C LYS A 441 2.80 2.23 23.39
N THR A 442 2.38 1.08 22.82
CA THR A 442 2.43 -0.22 23.49
C THR A 442 3.86 -0.60 23.86
N SER A 443 4.85 -0.33 22.97
CA SER A 443 6.25 -0.63 23.27
C SER A 443 6.78 0.16 24.47
N VAL A 444 6.48 1.45 24.55
CA VAL A 444 6.87 2.30 25.69
C VAL A 444 6.22 1.81 26.98
N ALA A 445 4.91 1.56 26.96
CA ALA A 445 4.17 1.11 28.12
C ALA A 445 4.60 -0.29 28.61
N ALA A 446 5.12 -1.13 27.70
CA ALA A 446 5.71 -2.44 28.02
C ALA A 446 7.21 -2.37 28.40
N GLY A 447 7.82 -1.20 28.38
CA GLY A 447 9.25 -1.01 28.70
C GLY A 447 10.21 -1.47 27.59
N HIS A 448 9.74 -1.55 26.33
CA HIS A 448 10.56 -1.92 25.17
C HIS A 448 10.95 -0.69 24.35
N ASP A 449 12.06 -0.78 23.59
CA ASP A 449 12.54 0.33 22.75
C ASP A 449 11.61 0.57 21.55
N PRO A 450 10.96 1.74 21.46
CA PRO A 450 10.06 2.07 20.35
C PRO A 450 10.76 2.11 18.98
N LEU A 451 12.07 2.35 18.95
CA LEU A 451 12.82 2.32 17.69
C LEU A 451 12.85 0.90 17.11
N GLN A 452 13.28 -0.06 17.93
CA GLN A 452 13.36 -1.47 17.50
C GLN A 452 11.98 -2.03 17.14
N VAL A 453 10.98 -1.78 17.99
CA VAL A 453 9.61 -2.27 17.76
C VAL A 453 8.99 -1.64 16.52
N GLY A 454 9.25 -0.36 16.26
CA GLY A 454 8.81 0.31 15.04
C GLY A 454 9.44 -0.29 13.78
N PHE A 455 10.75 -0.60 13.81
CA PHE A 455 11.37 -1.35 12.71
C PHE A 455 10.72 -2.72 12.50
N VAL A 456 10.44 -3.46 13.59
CA VAL A 456 9.72 -4.75 13.48
C VAL A 456 8.38 -4.56 12.80
N ALA A 457 7.58 -3.59 13.20
CA ALA A 457 6.27 -3.32 12.60
C ALA A 457 6.39 -2.90 11.12
N ALA A 458 7.27 -1.93 10.80
CA ALA A 458 7.44 -1.44 9.44
C ALA A 458 7.92 -2.55 8.48
N ILE A 459 8.90 -3.36 8.89
CA ILE A 459 9.44 -4.45 8.08
C ILE A 459 8.43 -5.59 7.95
N SER A 460 7.75 -5.97 9.04
CA SER A 460 6.76 -7.05 9.04
C SER A 460 5.54 -6.74 8.17
N SER A 461 5.20 -5.48 7.97
CA SER A 461 4.11 -5.08 7.06
C SER A 461 4.37 -5.50 5.62
N ALA A 462 5.64 -5.70 5.24
CA ALA A 462 6.03 -6.22 3.93
C ALA A 462 5.93 -7.74 3.81
N PHE A 463 5.44 -8.46 4.82
CA PHE A 463 5.26 -9.91 4.81
C PHE A 463 3.81 -10.33 4.56
N GLY A 464 2.97 -9.43 4.09
CA GLY A 464 1.65 -9.71 3.56
C GLY A 464 1.75 -10.43 2.22
N ASP A 465 2.22 -11.67 2.24
CA ASP A 465 2.62 -12.40 1.02
C ASP A 465 1.55 -13.39 0.53
N MET A 466 0.43 -13.58 1.28
CA MET A 466 -0.56 -14.63 0.98
C MET A 466 -1.66 -14.20 0.02
N THR A 467 -1.86 -12.90 -0.19
CA THR A 467 -2.91 -12.37 -1.07
C THR A 467 -2.35 -11.43 -2.13
N ALA A 468 -3.01 -11.38 -3.28
CA ALA A 468 -2.63 -10.46 -4.34
C ALA A 468 -2.82 -8.98 -3.96
N ALA A 469 -3.75 -8.68 -3.05
CA ALA A 469 -4.09 -7.33 -2.65
C ALA A 469 -3.14 -6.74 -1.57
N ALA A 470 -2.42 -7.58 -0.84
CA ALA A 470 -1.58 -7.15 0.28
C ALA A 470 -0.39 -6.27 -0.13
N GLN A 471 0.17 -6.52 -1.31
CA GLN A 471 1.33 -5.81 -1.83
C GLN A 471 1.02 -5.23 -3.23
N PRO A 472 1.36 -3.96 -3.51
CA PRO A 472 1.10 -3.37 -4.82
C PRO A 472 1.78 -4.14 -5.97
N ALA A 473 2.99 -4.65 -5.76
CA ALA A 473 3.70 -5.46 -6.73
C ALA A 473 2.94 -6.76 -7.07
N PHE A 474 2.28 -7.36 -6.10
CA PHE A 474 1.49 -8.58 -6.27
C PHE A 474 0.21 -8.32 -7.07
N THR A 475 -0.49 -7.23 -6.79
CA THR A 475 -1.67 -6.80 -7.56
C THR A 475 -1.32 -6.63 -9.05
N ILE A 476 -0.17 -6.01 -9.33
CA ILE A 476 0.30 -5.75 -10.69
C ILE A 476 0.56 -7.07 -11.44
N ILE A 477 1.29 -8.03 -10.85
CA ILE A 477 1.54 -9.30 -11.53
C ILE A 477 0.28 -10.16 -11.64
N TYR A 478 -0.65 -10.06 -10.69
CA TYR A 478 -1.95 -10.75 -10.74
C TYR A 478 -2.80 -10.26 -11.92
N ALA A 479 -2.80 -8.96 -12.19
CA ALA A 479 -3.50 -8.35 -13.31
C ALA A 479 -3.02 -8.85 -14.70
N SER A 480 -1.84 -9.48 -14.78
CA SER A 480 -1.34 -10.11 -16.00
C SER A 480 -2.19 -11.29 -16.49
N GLY A 481 -3.01 -11.88 -15.63
CA GLY A 481 -3.88 -13.03 -15.94
C GLY A 481 -3.18 -14.39 -15.99
N PHE A 482 -1.86 -14.48 -15.81
CA PHE A 482 -1.12 -15.74 -15.80
C PHE A 482 -1.20 -16.47 -14.45
N LEU A 483 -1.50 -15.77 -13.35
CA LEU A 483 -1.50 -16.27 -11.99
C LEU A 483 -2.92 -16.45 -11.46
N LYS A 484 -3.09 -17.40 -10.54
CA LYS A 484 -4.33 -17.60 -9.76
C LYS A 484 -4.11 -17.16 -8.32
N SER A 485 -5.18 -16.76 -7.62
CA SER A 485 -5.11 -16.40 -6.19
C SER A 485 -4.48 -17.49 -5.33
N ALA A 486 -4.71 -18.78 -5.66
CA ALA A 486 -4.09 -19.91 -4.98
C ALA A 486 -2.57 -19.96 -5.11
N ASP A 487 -1.99 -19.38 -6.17
CA ASP A 487 -0.54 -19.35 -6.36
C ASP A 487 0.13 -18.42 -5.35
N PHE A 488 -0.52 -17.30 -4.99
CA PHE A 488 -0.07 -16.39 -3.93
C PHE A 488 -0.06 -17.08 -2.58
N PHE A 489 -1.12 -17.77 -2.22
CA PHE A 489 -1.16 -18.52 -0.98
C PHE A 489 -0.09 -19.62 -0.95
N LYS A 490 0.11 -20.34 -2.06
CA LYS A 490 1.06 -21.46 -2.16
C LYS A 490 2.51 -21.06 -1.88
N ILE A 491 2.96 -19.91 -2.33
CA ILE A 491 4.30 -19.38 -2.06
C ILE A 491 4.32 -18.49 -0.80
N GLY A 492 3.27 -17.71 -0.58
CA GLY A 492 3.22 -16.63 0.40
C GLY A 492 3.45 -17.09 1.82
N TRP A 493 2.79 -18.17 2.28
CA TRP A 493 2.99 -18.67 3.65
C TRP A 493 4.44 -19.09 3.92
N ARG A 494 5.13 -19.65 2.90
CA ARG A 494 6.55 -20.03 3.01
C ARG A 494 7.45 -18.83 3.13
N MET A 495 7.23 -17.84 2.26
CA MET A 495 7.99 -16.60 2.28
C MET A 495 7.73 -15.79 3.55
N MET A 496 6.51 -15.79 4.04
CA MET A 496 6.11 -15.14 5.29
C MET A 496 6.86 -15.72 6.49
N ILE A 497 6.85 -17.05 6.66
CA ILE A 497 7.58 -17.73 7.75
C ILE A 497 9.08 -17.47 7.64
N LEU A 498 9.63 -17.60 6.45
CA LEU A 498 11.05 -17.35 6.20
C LEU A 498 11.44 -15.92 6.59
N SER A 499 10.63 -14.94 6.16
CA SER A 499 10.84 -13.52 6.45
C SER A 499 10.74 -13.22 7.94
N PHE A 500 9.73 -13.81 8.61
CA PHE A 500 9.57 -13.71 10.05
C PHE A 500 10.80 -14.23 10.81
N VAL A 501 11.30 -15.42 10.44
CA VAL A 501 12.50 -16.00 11.07
C VAL A 501 13.72 -15.10 10.86
N ILE A 502 13.96 -14.62 9.64
CA ILE A 502 15.08 -13.72 9.35
C ILE A 502 14.97 -12.44 10.18
N LEU A 503 13.78 -11.84 10.26
CA LEU A 503 13.58 -10.63 11.06
C LEU A 503 13.88 -10.89 12.53
N MET A 504 13.40 -12.00 13.10
CA MET A 504 13.68 -12.34 14.50
C MET A 504 15.18 -12.58 14.75
N LEU A 505 15.91 -13.15 13.78
CA LEU A 505 17.37 -13.29 13.86
C LEU A 505 18.07 -11.92 13.81
N LEU A 506 17.62 -10.99 12.96
CA LEU A 506 18.16 -9.63 12.89
C LEU A 506 17.91 -8.86 14.18
N THR A 507 16.71 -8.96 14.77
CA THR A 507 16.40 -8.30 16.04
C THR A 507 17.25 -8.83 17.19
N LYS A 508 17.61 -10.12 17.17
CA LYS A 508 18.37 -10.75 18.25
C LYS A 508 19.88 -10.57 18.11
N PHE A 509 20.42 -10.65 16.90
CA PHE A 509 21.87 -10.76 16.69
C PHE A 509 22.49 -9.54 16.01
N TYR A 510 21.75 -8.85 15.17
CA TYR A 510 22.32 -7.75 14.37
C TYR A 510 22.01 -6.37 14.95
N TRP A 511 20.77 -6.07 15.27
CA TRP A 511 20.40 -4.74 15.75
C TRP A 511 21.03 -4.34 17.11
N PRO A 512 21.29 -5.26 18.06
CA PRO A 512 22.05 -4.92 19.27
C PRO A 512 23.47 -4.42 19.00
N LEU A 513 24.05 -4.75 17.82
CA LEU A 513 25.39 -4.27 17.43
C LEU A 513 25.36 -2.81 16.92
N LEU A 514 24.18 -2.28 16.63
CA LEU A 514 23.99 -0.92 16.10
C LEU A 514 23.59 0.09 17.18
N GLN A 515 23.25 -0.39 18.38
CA GLN A 515 22.91 0.40 19.56
C GLN A 515 24.15 0.67 20.39
#